data_bbdbb51e71fe8054bb62b11c73bb4376
#
_entry.id   bbdbb51e71fe8054bb62b11c73bb4376
#
_cell.length_a   1.000
_cell.length_b   1.000
_cell.length_c   1.000
_cell.angle_alpha   90.00
_cell.angle_beta   90.00
_cell.angle_gamma   90.00
#
_symmetry.space_group_name_H-M   'P 1'
#
loop_
_entity.id
_entity.type
_entity.pdbx_description
1 polymer ?
#
loop_
_entity_poly.entity_id
_entity_poly.type
_entity_poly.pdbx_seq_one_letter_code
_entity_poly.pdbx_strand_id
1 'polypeptide(L)'
;MRANLKLALARGDFDVVHGFEPGVPSLSYVALTTTDALTVATFLSAARLGYPPSRARRDRFRARVDALLATSAETAQAAAERFRGDLTVVPLGVDNALFRPAEKRRCIAVELEPAGRGVTRSMTRLVEQNEQWELELVHTKPLGFRPSIPRRLRQRVHIRRGRTQAQRAEILRAASLFVAAPGGEERLALEAASAGAAVVETRGRRLRDVESEVSGLLGDDAAREARAAEGLSHAQDESFDRLAADLDEVYVRLAGKRRARRSSGSDDPLGGRDWIVVDLHMHTDWSHDCSTTASDLLDHADAIGLGGIAITDHNVFGGALEAVELARNRRLVVIPGEEVKTDDQGEVIGLFLREEIPRGMSFSETVGAIREQGGIVYLPHPFDRLHAIPDPETLHRHVHEIDVLEVFNARLLRDSFNDEALRFARKYRLLQGAGSDAHVLQGVGTGAVRMRRFHDPEEFLLSLRTAEILRRPKSLAYLQSLKWVAQVKEKVR
;
A
#
# COMPACT_ATOMS: atom_id res chain seq x y z
N MET A 1 -20.61 9.79 -3.32
CA MET A 1 -19.40 9.96 -2.50
C MET A 1 -18.19 9.17 -3.06
N ARG A 2 -18.24 7.84 -3.24
CA ARG A 2 -17.13 7.05 -3.80
C ARG A 2 -16.69 7.50 -5.20
N ALA A 3 -17.62 7.81 -6.10
CA ALA A 3 -17.31 8.29 -7.44
C ALA A 3 -16.58 9.64 -7.42
N ASN A 4 -17.02 10.56 -6.57
CA ASN A 4 -16.38 11.88 -6.42
C ASN A 4 -14.95 11.75 -5.86
N LEU A 5 -14.74 10.84 -4.89
CA LEU A 5 -13.40 10.56 -4.37
C LEU A 5 -12.48 10.03 -5.48
N LYS A 6 -12.93 9.03 -6.25
CA LYS A 6 -12.14 8.50 -7.37
C LYS A 6 -11.80 9.58 -8.40
N LEU A 7 -12.77 10.43 -8.73
CA LEU A 7 -12.53 11.55 -9.65
C LEU A 7 -11.53 12.55 -9.10
N ALA A 8 -11.62 12.89 -7.81
CA ALA A 8 -10.66 13.77 -7.14
C ALA A 8 -9.25 13.18 -7.14
N LEU A 9 -9.11 11.87 -6.84
CA LEU A 9 -7.83 11.17 -6.87
C LEU A 9 -7.24 11.07 -8.28
N ALA A 10 -8.08 10.90 -9.31
CA ALA A 10 -7.64 10.83 -10.70
C ALA A 10 -7.23 12.21 -11.27
N ARG A 11 -7.82 13.30 -10.78
CA ARG A 11 -7.51 14.68 -11.21
C ARG A 11 -6.38 15.32 -10.39
N GLY A 12 -6.23 14.88 -9.13
CA GLY A 12 -5.19 15.40 -8.26
C GLY A 12 -3.86 14.70 -8.54
N ASP A 13 -2.81 15.50 -8.66
CA ASP A 13 -1.45 15.00 -8.81
C ASP A 13 -0.81 14.84 -7.42
N PHE A 14 -1.33 13.86 -6.69
CA PHE A 14 -0.86 13.57 -5.33
C PHE A 14 0.37 12.68 -5.37
N ASP A 15 1.39 13.02 -4.59
CA ASP A 15 2.53 12.15 -4.37
C ASP A 15 2.22 11.04 -3.37
N VAL A 16 1.49 11.36 -2.30
CA VAL A 16 1.09 10.43 -1.24
C VAL A 16 -0.40 10.57 -0.93
N VAL A 17 -1.07 9.45 -0.75
CA VAL A 17 -2.42 9.36 -0.18
C VAL A 17 -2.35 8.61 1.13
N HIS A 18 -2.62 9.31 2.24
CA HIS A 18 -2.62 8.74 3.57
C HIS A 18 -4.06 8.48 4.04
N GLY A 19 -4.38 7.23 4.34
CA GLY A 19 -5.71 6.81 4.81
C GLY A 19 -5.68 6.32 6.26
N PHE A 20 -6.58 6.85 7.08
CA PHE A 20 -6.72 6.46 8.47
C PHE A 20 -7.86 5.45 8.64
N GLU A 21 -7.68 4.47 9.57
CA GLU A 21 -8.66 3.43 9.90
C GLU A 21 -9.18 2.64 8.68
N PRO A 22 -8.30 2.09 7.82
CA PRO A 22 -8.75 1.28 6.68
C PRO A 22 -9.32 -0.08 7.09
N GLY A 23 -9.15 -0.47 8.35
CA GLY A 23 -9.71 -1.69 8.94
C GLY A 23 -11.24 -1.67 9.14
N VAL A 24 -11.90 -0.58 8.75
CA VAL A 24 -13.37 -0.47 8.68
C VAL A 24 -13.81 -0.06 7.26
N PRO A 25 -15.08 -0.32 6.86
CA PRO A 25 -15.62 0.17 5.60
C PRO A 25 -15.61 1.70 5.56
N SER A 26 -14.65 2.29 4.85
CA SER A 26 -14.38 3.74 4.88
C SER A 26 -13.97 4.28 3.51
N LEU A 27 -13.99 5.60 3.36
CA LEU A 27 -13.41 6.28 2.19
C LEU A 27 -11.89 6.12 2.14
N SER A 28 -11.22 6.01 3.30
CA SER A 28 -9.78 5.73 3.38
C SER A 28 -9.44 4.42 2.66
N TYR A 29 -10.18 3.34 2.94
CA TYR A 29 -9.98 2.07 2.24
C TYR A 29 -10.17 2.22 0.72
N VAL A 30 -11.17 2.98 0.28
CA VAL A 30 -11.41 3.22 -1.16
C VAL A 30 -10.27 4.03 -1.76
N ALA A 31 -9.81 5.09 -1.10
CA ALA A 31 -8.70 5.92 -1.57
C ALA A 31 -7.43 5.10 -1.74
N LEU A 32 -7.01 4.37 -0.70
CA LEU A 32 -5.81 3.52 -0.69
C LEU A 32 -5.81 2.43 -1.78
N THR A 33 -7.00 1.92 -2.13
CA THR A 33 -7.12 0.84 -3.12
C THR A 33 -7.36 1.31 -4.55
N THR A 34 -7.54 2.61 -4.79
CA THR A 34 -7.88 3.13 -6.13
C THR A 34 -6.93 4.21 -6.66
N THR A 35 -6.10 4.82 -5.82
CA THR A 35 -5.13 5.84 -6.23
C THR A 35 -3.92 5.25 -6.96
N ASP A 36 -3.31 6.05 -7.83
CA ASP A 36 -2.00 5.79 -8.46
C ASP A 36 -0.86 6.51 -7.69
N ALA A 37 -1.16 7.19 -6.57
CA ALA A 37 -0.17 7.78 -5.67
C ALA A 37 0.41 6.72 -4.72
N LEU A 38 1.55 7.04 -4.09
CA LEU A 38 2.06 6.27 -2.95
C LEU A 38 1.01 6.26 -1.82
N THR A 39 0.94 5.18 -1.07
CA THR A 39 -0.13 4.99 -0.10
C THR A 39 0.40 4.65 1.29
N VAL A 40 -0.13 5.36 2.29
CA VAL A 40 0.14 5.10 3.70
C VAL A 40 -1.18 4.78 4.40
N ALA A 41 -1.21 3.74 5.19
CA ALA A 41 -2.38 3.31 5.95
C ALA A 41 -2.06 3.32 7.46
N THR A 42 -2.76 4.16 8.24
CA THR A 42 -2.62 4.19 9.70
C THR A 42 -3.81 3.54 10.38
N PHE A 43 -3.54 2.57 11.23
CA PHE A 43 -4.51 1.94 12.13
C PHE A 43 -4.47 2.64 13.48
N LEU A 44 -5.63 3.13 13.94
CA LEU A 44 -5.74 3.87 15.19
C LEU A 44 -6.20 2.98 16.37
N SER A 45 -6.71 1.77 16.09
CA SER A 45 -7.26 0.91 17.15
C SER A 45 -7.28 -0.55 16.76
N ALA A 46 -6.80 -1.42 17.64
CA ALA A 46 -6.86 -2.87 17.50
C ALA A 46 -8.31 -3.41 17.36
N ALA A 47 -9.31 -2.70 17.92
CA ALA A 47 -10.71 -3.08 17.83
C ALA A 47 -11.35 -2.84 16.44
N ARG A 48 -10.67 -2.13 15.53
CA ARG A 48 -11.21 -1.68 14.24
C ARG A 48 -10.54 -2.34 13.03
N LEU A 49 -10.21 -3.61 13.11
CA LEU A 49 -9.50 -4.37 12.08
C LEU A 49 -10.40 -5.36 11.30
N GLY A 50 -11.72 -5.26 11.44
CA GLY A 50 -12.68 -6.22 10.87
C GLY A 50 -12.78 -6.22 9.34
N TYR A 51 -12.36 -5.17 8.66
CA TYR A 51 -12.51 -4.99 7.21
C TYR A 51 -11.14 -4.95 6.50
N PRO A 52 -11.03 -5.51 5.28
CA PRO A 52 -12.01 -6.33 4.58
C PRO A 52 -12.12 -7.74 5.21
N PRO A 53 -13.30 -8.38 5.14
CA PRO A 53 -13.55 -9.62 5.88
C PRO A 53 -12.80 -10.83 5.30
N SER A 54 -12.63 -10.93 3.99
CA SER A 54 -11.96 -12.07 3.35
C SER A 54 -10.44 -11.90 3.26
N ARG A 55 -9.70 -13.01 3.45
CA ARG A 55 -8.24 -13.05 3.32
C ARG A 55 -7.78 -12.50 1.97
N ALA A 56 -8.33 -13.00 0.87
CA ALA A 56 -7.95 -12.54 -0.48
C ALA A 56 -8.13 -11.02 -0.71
N ARG A 57 -9.09 -10.37 -0.03
CA ARG A 57 -9.23 -8.91 -0.10
C ARG A 57 -8.20 -8.18 0.77
N ARG A 58 -7.79 -8.78 1.89
CA ARG A 58 -6.70 -8.23 2.73
C ARG A 58 -5.36 -8.34 2.02
N ASP A 59 -5.08 -9.47 1.38
CA ASP A 59 -3.86 -9.68 0.62
C ASP A 59 -3.78 -8.67 -0.55
N ARG A 60 -4.89 -8.43 -1.27
CA ARG A 60 -4.97 -7.37 -2.29
C ARG A 60 -4.80 -5.96 -1.72
N PHE A 61 -5.32 -5.69 -0.54
CA PHE A 61 -5.11 -4.41 0.14
C PHE A 61 -3.63 -4.24 0.49
N ARG A 62 -3.02 -5.28 1.06
CA ARG A 62 -1.59 -5.26 1.42
C ARG A 62 -0.69 -5.04 0.20
N ALA A 63 -1.00 -5.68 -0.92
CA ALA A 63 -0.26 -5.51 -2.18
C ALA A 63 -0.31 -4.08 -2.76
N ARG A 64 -1.25 -3.26 -2.32
CA ARG A 64 -1.46 -1.89 -2.81
C ARG A 64 -0.96 -0.80 -1.88
N VAL A 65 -0.72 -1.14 -0.60
CA VAL A 65 -0.32 -0.17 0.41
C VAL A 65 1.19 -0.22 0.62
N ASP A 66 1.83 0.93 0.50
CA ASP A 66 3.29 1.06 0.51
C ASP A 66 3.85 1.11 1.93
N ALA A 67 3.11 1.66 2.89
CA ALA A 67 3.46 1.63 4.30
C ALA A 67 2.24 1.41 5.19
N LEU A 68 2.42 0.55 6.21
CA LEU A 68 1.44 0.32 7.25
C LEU A 68 1.96 0.94 8.55
N LEU A 69 1.15 1.79 9.16
CA LEU A 69 1.44 2.45 10.43
C LEU A 69 0.38 2.08 11.47
N ALA A 70 0.76 2.12 12.72
CA ALA A 70 -0.14 1.97 13.86
C ALA A 70 0.21 2.98 14.95
N THR A 71 -0.77 3.39 15.74
CA THR A 71 -0.57 4.40 16.79
C THR A 71 -0.03 3.83 18.10
N SER A 72 -0.02 2.51 18.25
CA SER A 72 0.53 1.81 19.42
C SER A 72 1.05 0.43 19.05
N ALA A 73 1.92 -0.12 19.89
CA ALA A 73 2.45 -1.47 19.73
C ALA A 73 1.35 -2.55 19.73
N GLU A 74 0.31 -2.38 20.58
CA GLU A 74 -0.86 -3.28 20.60
C GLU A 74 -1.60 -3.28 19.27
N THR A 75 -1.86 -2.08 18.71
CA THR A 75 -2.53 -1.93 17.42
C THR A 75 -1.65 -2.47 16.28
N ALA A 76 -0.33 -2.25 16.34
CA ALA A 76 0.62 -2.78 15.37
C ALA A 76 0.61 -4.31 15.35
N GLN A 77 0.70 -4.95 16.51
CA GLN A 77 0.64 -6.41 16.61
C GLN A 77 -0.65 -6.98 16.05
N ALA A 78 -1.79 -6.46 16.49
CA ALA A 78 -3.10 -6.93 16.03
C ALA A 78 -3.29 -6.71 14.51
N ALA A 79 -2.80 -5.60 13.97
CA ALA A 79 -2.85 -5.32 12.53
C ALA A 79 -1.88 -6.21 11.73
N ALA A 80 -0.67 -6.50 12.25
CA ALA A 80 0.29 -7.40 11.62
C ALA A 80 -0.27 -8.82 11.49
N GLU A 81 -0.92 -9.34 12.54
CA GLU A 81 -1.60 -10.64 12.50
C GLU A 81 -2.72 -10.68 11.45
N ARG A 82 -3.43 -9.57 11.29
CA ARG A 82 -4.60 -9.49 10.42
C ARG A 82 -4.25 -9.24 8.96
N PHE A 83 -3.29 -8.34 8.68
CA PHE A 83 -2.95 -7.88 7.32
C PHE A 83 -1.62 -8.46 6.80
N ARG A 84 -0.85 -9.13 7.65
CA ARG A 84 0.46 -9.72 7.32
C ARG A 84 1.44 -8.66 6.78
N GLY A 85 2.35 -8.26 7.57
CA GLY A 85 3.39 -7.30 7.21
C GLY A 85 3.84 -6.49 8.41
N ASP A 86 4.98 -5.86 8.27
CA ASP A 86 5.56 -5.03 9.30
C ASP A 86 4.82 -3.70 9.38
N LEU A 87 4.52 -3.29 10.60
CA LEU A 87 3.96 -1.98 10.89
C LEU A 87 4.97 -1.13 11.64
N THR A 88 5.10 0.12 11.22
CA THR A 88 5.82 1.14 11.97
C THR A 88 4.89 1.76 13.00
N VAL A 89 5.30 1.82 14.26
CA VAL A 89 4.55 2.52 15.30
C VAL A 89 4.87 4.01 15.20
N VAL A 90 3.83 4.80 14.95
CA VAL A 90 3.87 6.26 14.96
C VAL A 90 2.79 6.74 15.93
N PRO A 91 3.15 7.14 17.16
CA PRO A 91 2.20 7.55 18.18
C PRO A 91 1.32 8.73 17.73
N LEU A 92 0.17 8.86 18.38
CA LEU A 92 -0.69 10.03 18.17
C LEU A 92 0.00 11.26 18.75
N GLY A 93 -0.02 12.35 17.99
CA GLY A 93 0.44 13.63 18.51
C GLY A 93 -0.65 14.39 19.26
N VAL A 94 -0.23 15.31 20.12
CA VAL A 94 -1.08 16.26 20.81
C VAL A 94 -0.64 17.71 20.56
N ASP A 95 -1.60 18.62 20.49
CA ASP A 95 -1.34 20.07 20.41
C ASP A 95 -0.99 20.61 21.81
N ASN A 96 0.29 20.59 22.17
CA ASN A 96 0.78 21.05 23.47
C ASN A 96 0.55 22.54 23.71
N ALA A 97 0.34 23.36 22.69
CA ALA A 97 0.00 24.76 22.84
C ALA A 97 -1.46 24.95 23.26
N LEU A 98 -2.35 24.14 22.68
CA LEU A 98 -3.77 24.16 22.99
C LEU A 98 -4.06 23.48 24.33
N PHE A 99 -3.48 22.31 24.58
CA PHE A 99 -3.65 21.50 25.80
C PHE A 99 -2.58 21.78 26.86
N ARG A 100 -2.10 23.02 26.96
CA ARG A 100 -1.12 23.42 27.96
C ARG A 100 -1.71 23.37 29.37
N PRO A 101 -0.88 23.09 30.42
CA PRO A 101 -1.32 23.17 31.81
C PRO A 101 -1.92 24.52 32.16
N ALA A 102 -2.90 24.51 33.05
CA ALA A 102 -3.56 25.69 33.62
C ALA A 102 -3.85 25.45 35.09
N GLU A 103 -4.39 26.48 35.78
CA GLU A 103 -4.85 26.34 37.16
C GLU A 103 -5.89 25.21 37.27
N LYS A 104 -5.65 24.30 38.21
CA LYS A 104 -6.44 23.09 38.41
C LYS A 104 -7.53 23.27 39.45
N ARG A 105 -8.71 22.75 39.12
CA ARG A 105 -9.79 22.59 40.12
C ARG A 105 -9.77 21.13 40.62
N ARG A 106 -10.31 20.88 41.79
CA ARG A 106 -10.58 19.52 42.29
C ARG A 106 -11.70 18.87 41.47
N CYS A 107 -11.36 18.51 40.24
CA CYS A 107 -12.29 18.02 39.26
C CYS A 107 -11.73 16.74 38.60
N ILE A 108 -12.58 15.72 38.55
CA ILE A 108 -12.35 14.51 37.78
C ILE A 108 -13.02 14.69 36.42
N ALA A 109 -12.28 14.59 35.34
CA ALA A 109 -12.85 14.44 33.99
C ALA A 109 -12.91 12.95 33.64
N VAL A 110 -14.04 12.47 33.13
CA VAL A 110 -14.25 11.07 32.72
C VAL A 110 -14.79 11.04 31.31
N GLU A 111 -14.19 10.22 30.47
CA GLU A 111 -14.75 9.98 29.15
C GLU A 111 -16.05 9.19 29.23
N LEU A 112 -17.12 9.70 28.62
CA LEU A 112 -18.43 9.09 28.64
C LEU A 112 -18.66 8.20 27.45
N GLU A 113 -18.42 6.90 27.62
CA GLU A 113 -18.60 5.86 26.61
C GLU A 113 -19.57 4.76 27.09
N PRO A 114 -20.31 4.09 26.17
CA PRO A 114 -21.24 3.02 26.55
C PRO A 114 -20.58 1.87 27.33
N ALA A 115 -19.35 1.50 26.97
CA ALA A 115 -18.56 0.47 27.68
C ALA A 115 -18.08 0.95 29.06
N GLY A 116 -17.96 2.26 29.26
CA GLY A 116 -17.49 2.91 30.49
C GLY A 116 -18.57 3.19 31.55
N ARG A 117 -19.79 2.67 31.39
CA ARG A 117 -20.90 2.94 32.38
C ARG A 117 -20.54 2.53 33.80
N GLY A 118 -19.73 1.48 33.98
CA GLY A 118 -19.22 1.08 35.29
C GLY A 118 -18.34 2.16 35.93
N VAL A 119 -17.37 2.66 35.14
CA VAL A 119 -16.44 3.73 35.53
C VAL A 119 -17.22 5.01 35.88
N THR A 120 -18.14 5.42 35.00
CA THR A 120 -19.01 6.62 35.29
C THR A 120 -19.72 6.49 36.60
N ARG A 121 -20.33 5.33 36.91
CA ARG A 121 -21.05 5.10 38.20
C ARG A 121 -20.09 5.12 39.41
N SER A 122 -18.88 4.50 39.23
CA SER A 122 -17.87 4.49 40.27
C SER A 122 -17.36 5.89 40.59
N MET A 123 -17.02 6.68 39.59
CA MET A 123 -16.58 8.08 39.76
C MET A 123 -17.68 8.97 40.35
N THR A 124 -18.93 8.77 39.97
CA THR A 124 -20.05 9.47 40.56
C THR A 124 -20.18 9.18 42.07
N ARG A 125 -19.96 7.92 42.49
CA ARG A 125 -19.94 7.51 43.90
C ARG A 125 -18.77 8.13 44.64
N LEU A 126 -17.57 8.13 44.05
CA LEU A 126 -16.38 8.74 44.66
C LEU A 126 -16.57 10.26 44.90
N VAL A 127 -17.14 10.97 43.93
CA VAL A 127 -17.47 12.42 44.10
C VAL A 127 -18.54 12.63 45.13
N GLU A 128 -19.50 11.70 45.31
CA GLU A 128 -20.48 11.75 46.40
C GLU A 128 -19.83 11.67 47.77
N GLN A 129 -18.81 10.80 47.93
CA GLN A 129 -18.07 10.60 49.17
C GLN A 129 -17.05 11.72 49.46
N ASN A 130 -16.67 12.50 48.45
CA ASN A 130 -15.67 13.55 48.51
C ASN A 130 -16.29 14.90 48.11
N GLU A 131 -16.86 15.64 49.07
CA GLU A 131 -17.68 16.83 48.81
C GLU A 131 -16.94 17.95 48.07
N GLN A 132 -15.64 18.05 48.19
CA GLN A 132 -14.79 19.06 47.55
C GLN A 132 -14.49 18.78 46.09
N TRP A 133 -14.90 17.62 45.54
CA TRP A 133 -14.61 17.20 44.17
C TRP A 133 -15.83 17.35 43.26
N GLU A 134 -15.56 17.78 42.02
CA GLU A 134 -16.52 17.86 40.92
C GLU A 134 -16.27 16.73 39.92
N LEU A 135 -17.23 16.42 39.04
CA LEU A 135 -17.14 15.42 37.98
C LEU A 135 -17.62 16.01 36.65
N GLU A 136 -16.74 16.03 35.69
CA GLU A 136 -17.03 16.37 34.30
C GLU A 136 -17.14 15.12 33.45
N LEU A 137 -18.30 14.76 32.95
CA LEU A 137 -18.56 13.65 32.06
C LEU A 137 -18.43 14.13 30.62
N VAL A 138 -17.34 13.78 29.96
CA VAL A 138 -16.98 14.32 28.64
C VAL A 138 -17.39 13.34 27.54
N HIS A 139 -18.20 13.78 26.58
CA HIS A 139 -18.56 13.00 25.43
C HIS A 139 -18.05 13.61 24.13
N THR A 140 -17.33 12.81 23.36
CA THR A 140 -16.73 13.17 22.05
C THR A 140 -17.67 12.88 20.88
N LYS A 141 -18.60 11.93 21.07
CA LYS A 141 -19.58 11.44 20.08
C LYS A 141 -21.01 11.72 20.53
N PRO A 142 -22.01 11.64 19.64
CA PRO A 142 -23.42 11.68 20.07
C PRO A 142 -23.69 10.55 21.06
N LEU A 143 -24.28 10.93 22.21
CA LEU A 143 -24.63 9.97 23.26
C LEU A 143 -25.85 9.13 22.85
N GLY A 144 -25.69 7.80 22.83
CA GLY A 144 -26.79 6.86 22.72
C GLY A 144 -27.53 6.60 24.05
N PHE A 145 -27.07 7.20 25.16
CA PHE A 145 -27.65 7.09 26.48
C PHE A 145 -27.39 8.37 27.32
N ARG A 146 -28.19 8.57 28.37
CA ARG A 146 -27.93 9.61 29.38
C ARG A 146 -27.58 8.91 30.68
N PRO A 147 -26.46 9.27 31.35
CA PRO A 147 -26.15 8.75 32.66
C PRO A 147 -27.18 9.32 33.68
N SER A 148 -27.61 8.50 34.64
CA SER A 148 -28.47 8.93 35.74
C SER A 148 -27.61 9.64 36.76
N ILE A 149 -27.84 10.95 36.93
CA ILE A 149 -27.17 11.77 37.95
C ILE A 149 -28.12 11.98 39.10
N PRO A 150 -27.78 11.57 40.35
CA PRO A 150 -28.61 11.82 41.54
C PRO A 150 -28.89 13.31 41.72
N ARG A 151 -30.10 13.66 42.15
CA ARG A 151 -30.52 15.07 42.29
C ARG A 151 -29.55 15.89 43.17
N ARG A 152 -29.03 15.28 44.26
CA ARG A 152 -28.06 15.89 45.18
C ARG A 152 -26.68 16.20 44.58
N LEU A 153 -26.33 15.55 43.45
CA LEU A 153 -25.03 15.75 42.77
C LEU A 153 -25.12 16.67 41.56
N ARG A 154 -26.28 17.18 41.17
CA ARG A 154 -26.45 17.98 39.94
C ARG A 154 -25.63 19.27 39.89
N GLN A 155 -25.23 19.79 41.03
CA GLN A 155 -24.36 20.97 41.11
C GLN A 155 -22.87 20.64 40.97
N ARG A 156 -22.49 19.35 41.10
CA ARG A 156 -21.09 18.87 41.08
C ARG A 156 -20.81 17.88 39.99
N VAL A 157 -21.82 17.39 39.27
CA VAL A 157 -21.65 16.43 38.15
C VAL A 157 -22.25 17.03 36.90
N HIS A 158 -21.39 17.30 35.92
CA HIS A 158 -21.76 17.95 34.68
C HIS A 158 -21.49 17.08 33.47
N ILE A 159 -22.37 17.14 32.46
CA ILE A 159 -22.17 16.48 31.17
C ILE A 159 -21.69 17.53 30.16
N ARG A 160 -20.49 17.36 29.65
CA ARG A 160 -19.84 18.31 28.74
C ARG A 160 -19.62 17.74 27.34
N ARG A 161 -19.80 18.60 26.35
CA ARG A 161 -19.47 18.26 24.95
C ARG A 161 -17.99 18.51 24.72
N GLY A 162 -17.27 17.44 24.25
CA GLY A 162 -15.86 17.48 23.89
C GLY A 162 -15.63 17.15 22.40
N ARG A 163 -16.52 17.61 21.50
CA ARG A 163 -16.44 17.27 20.07
C ARG A 163 -15.33 18.00 19.32
N THR A 164 -15.01 19.21 19.73
CA THR A 164 -13.91 20.00 19.17
C THR A 164 -12.71 20.00 20.13
N GLN A 165 -11.52 20.20 19.61
CA GLN A 165 -10.31 20.33 20.44
C GLN A 165 -10.44 21.47 21.44
N ALA A 166 -11.00 22.63 21.05
CA ALA A 166 -11.21 23.77 21.94
C ALA A 166 -12.12 23.43 23.13
N GLN A 167 -13.22 22.68 22.87
CA GLN A 167 -14.10 22.21 23.94
C GLN A 167 -13.42 21.26 24.92
N ARG A 168 -12.59 20.32 24.38
CA ARG A 168 -11.84 19.41 25.23
C ARG A 168 -10.76 20.12 26.03
N ALA A 169 -10.03 21.05 25.39
CA ALA A 169 -9.00 21.84 26.06
C ALA A 169 -9.58 22.64 27.26
N GLU A 170 -10.74 23.27 27.11
CA GLU A 170 -11.45 24.00 28.21
C GLU A 170 -11.67 23.05 29.39
N ILE A 171 -12.17 21.85 29.15
CA ILE A 171 -12.52 20.89 30.20
C ILE A 171 -11.25 20.30 30.85
N LEU A 172 -10.33 19.79 30.03
CA LEU A 172 -9.17 19.06 30.51
C LEU A 172 -8.13 19.95 31.20
N ARG A 173 -8.00 21.20 30.76
CA ARG A 173 -7.11 22.17 31.40
C ARG A 173 -7.53 22.47 32.85
N ALA A 174 -8.82 22.46 33.14
CA ALA A 174 -9.36 22.70 34.49
C ALA A 174 -9.34 21.43 35.36
N ALA A 175 -9.34 20.23 34.79
CA ALA A 175 -9.41 19.01 35.56
C ALA A 175 -8.04 18.63 36.19
N SER A 176 -8.03 18.21 37.45
CA SER A 176 -6.84 17.68 38.13
C SER A 176 -6.59 16.20 37.81
N LEU A 177 -7.68 15.48 37.54
CA LEU A 177 -7.63 14.04 37.25
C LEU A 177 -8.46 13.73 36.01
N PHE A 178 -7.97 12.81 35.19
CA PHE A 178 -8.68 12.25 34.06
C PHE A 178 -8.73 10.72 34.16
N VAL A 179 -9.93 10.15 33.95
CA VAL A 179 -10.14 8.71 33.94
C VAL A 179 -10.59 8.28 32.53
N ALA A 180 -9.74 7.52 31.84
CA ALA A 180 -10.06 6.99 30.51
C ALA A 180 -11.16 5.92 30.62
N ALA A 181 -12.11 5.92 29.68
CA ALA A 181 -13.16 4.89 29.64
C ALA A 181 -12.68 3.65 28.90
N PRO A 182 -13.15 2.44 29.26
CA PRO A 182 -12.95 1.25 28.42
C PRO A 182 -13.52 1.46 27.02
N GLY A 183 -12.72 1.29 25.99
CA GLY A 183 -13.09 1.56 24.59
C GLY A 183 -13.10 3.05 24.21
N GLY A 184 -12.59 3.92 25.07
CA GLY A 184 -12.40 5.33 24.82
C GLY A 184 -11.29 5.66 23.82
N GLU A 185 -11.10 6.95 23.56
CA GLU A 185 -10.10 7.43 22.61
C GLU A 185 -8.74 7.64 23.30
N GLU A 186 -7.68 6.93 22.89
CA GLU A 186 -6.32 7.11 23.41
C GLU A 186 -5.84 8.57 23.36
N ARG A 187 -6.25 9.29 22.33
CA ARG A 187 -5.97 10.72 22.18
C ARG A 187 -6.49 11.56 23.34
N LEU A 188 -7.64 11.21 23.92
CA LEU A 188 -8.23 12.00 25.01
C LEU A 188 -7.40 11.91 26.30
N ALA A 189 -6.81 10.73 26.56
CA ALA A 189 -5.87 10.54 27.65
C ALA A 189 -4.59 11.37 27.46
N LEU A 190 -4.04 11.39 26.24
CA LEU A 190 -2.87 12.19 25.88
C LEU A 190 -3.15 13.70 25.96
N GLU A 191 -4.33 14.15 25.51
CA GLU A 191 -4.77 15.55 25.64
C GLU A 191 -4.92 15.96 27.13
N ALA A 192 -5.40 15.03 27.97
CA ALA A 192 -5.52 15.27 29.41
C ALA A 192 -4.14 15.35 30.09
N ALA A 193 -3.22 14.46 29.75
CA ALA A 193 -1.84 14.47 30.22
C ALA A 193 -1.12 15.77 29.82
N SER A 194 -1.24 16.18 28.55
CA SER A 194 -0.68 17.45 28.04
C SER A 194 -1.28 18.66 28.77
N ALA A 195 -2.57 18.60 29.12
CA ALA A 195 -3.22 19.62 29.92
C ALA A 195 -2.76 19.62 31.39
N GLY A 196 -1.93 18.68 31.85
CA GLY A 196 -1.42 18.54 33.22
C GLY A 196 -2.44 17.91 34.17
N ALA A 197 -3.30 17.02 33.68
CA ALA A 197 -4.14 16.17 34.53
C ALA A 197 -3.45 14.86 34.84
N ALA A 198 -3.61 14.33 36.07
CA ALA A 198 -3.20 12.98 36.39
C ALA A 198 -4.10 11.99 35.65
N VAL A 199 -3.52 11.13 34.79
CA VAL A 199 -4.29 10.19 33.97
C VAL A 199 -4.34 8.82 34.63
N VAL A 200 -5.55 8.25 34.71
CA VAL A 200 -5.78 6.87 35.16
C VAL A 200 -6.39 6.06 34.01
N GLU A 201 -5.65 5.08 33.55
CA GLU A 201 -6.06 4.15 32.51
C GLU A 201 -6.94 3.03 33.06
N THR A 202 -7.97 2.67 32.30
CA THR A 202 -8.90 1.59 32.70
C THR A 202 -8.74 0.33 31.87
N ARG A 203 -8.00 0.38 30.75
CA ARG A 203 -7.83 -0.72 29.82
C ARG A 203 -7.15 -1.92 30.50
N GLY A 204 -7.75 -3.09 30.37
CA GLY A 204 -7.20 -4.33 30.95
C GLY A 204 -7.25 -4.43 32.48
N ARG A 205 -7.88 -3.46 33.16
CA ARG A 205 -7.90 -3.37 34.63
C ARG A 205 -9.29 -3.68 35.20
N ARG A 206 -9.32 -4.20 36.42
CA ARG A 206 -10.57 -4.41 37.17
C ARG A 206 -11.05 -3.06 37.70
N LEU A 207 -12.37 -2.84 37.62
CA LEU A 207 -12.98 -1.57 38.05
C LEU A 207 -12.64 -1.19 39.50
N ARG A 208 -12.57 -2.19 40.41
CA ARG A 208 -12.20 -1.98 41.83
C ARG A 208 -10.78 -1.42 42.00
N ASP A 209 -9.84 -1.85 41.14
CA ASP A 209 -8.44 -1.42 41.21
C ASP A 209 -8.30 0.04 40.71
N VAL A 210 -9.06 0.39 39.67
CA VAL A 210 -9.19 1.76 39.16
C VAL A 210 -9.85 2.68 40.23
N GLU A 211 -10.93 2.21 40.88
CA GLU A 211 -11.61 2.94 41.94
C GLU A 211 -10.70 3.21 43.13
N SER A 212 -9.91 2.22 43.56
CA SER A 212 -8.92 2.34 44.65
C SER A 212 -7.83 3.35 44.30
N GLU A 213 -7.27 3.30 43.10
CA GLU A 213 -6.23 4.25 42.64
C GLU A 213 -6.78 5.67 42.59
N VAL A 214 -7.96 5.88 42.00
CA VAL A 214 -8.59 7.20 41.94
C VAL A 214 -8.85 7.69 43.34
N SER A 215 -9.42 6.87 44.26
CA SER A 215 -9.66 7.23 45.63
C SER A 215 -8.38 7.69 46.36
N GLY A 216 -7.26 7.00 46.16
CA GLY A 216 -5.94 7.41 46.67
C GLY A 216 -5.52 8.78 46.15
N LEU A 217 -5.67 9.03 44.87
CA LEU A 217 -5.30 10.30 44.22
C LEU A 217 -6.24 11.48 44.62
N LEU A 218 -7.44 11.20 45.05
CA LEU A 218 -8.32 12.26 45.55
C LEU A 218 -7.86 12.82 46.94
N GLY A 219 -7.24 11.95 47.74
CA GLY A 219 -6.76 12.29 49.09
C GLY A 219 -5.32 12.75 49.17
N ASP A 220 -4.51 12.49 48.11
CA ASP A 220 -3.08 12.78 48.09
C ASP A 220 -2.71 13.72 46.93
N ASP A 221 -2.54 14.99 47.25
CA ASP A 221 -2.19 16.04 46.28
C ASP A 221 -0.81 15.80 45.72
N ALA A 222 0.19 15.34 46.51
CA ALA A 222 1.56 15.12 46.05
C ALA A 222 1.64 13.95 45.07
N ALA A 223 0.95 12.83 45.34
CA ALA A 223 0.89 11.68 44.45
C ALA A 223 0.19 12.04 43.12
N ARG A 224 -0.88 12.88 43.18
CA ARG A 224 -1.58 13.35 41.99
C ARG A 224 -0.72 14.28 41.15
N GLU A 225 0.00 15.21 41.76
CA GLU A 225 0.93 16.11 41.05
C GLU A 225 2.11 15.35 40.42
N ALA A 226 2.67 14.37 41.12
CA ALA A 226 3.72 13.51 40.56
C ALA A 226 3.24 12.73 39.33
N ARG A 227 2.02 12.17 39.43
CA ARG A 227 1.41 11.46 38.29
C ARG A 227 1.12 12.39 37.11
N ALA A 228 0.66 13.61 37.38
CA ALA A 228 0.42 14.62 36.36
C ALA A 228 1.71 15.07 35.66
N ALA A 229 2.81 15.24 36.42
CA ALA A 229 4.12 15.59 35.88
C ALA A 229 4.68 14.50 34.97
N GLU A 230 4.59 13.22 35.36
CA GLU A 230 4.98 12.08 34.54
C GLU A 230 4.20 12.04 33.21
N GLY A 231 2.87 12.17 33.29
CA GLY A 231 2.02 12.21 32.10
C GLY A 231 2.29 13.40 31.20
N LEU A 232 2.56 14.58 31.77
CA LEU A 232 2.90 15.79 31.02
C LEU A 232 4.23 15.63 30.26
N SER A 233 5.26 15.07 30.91
CA SER A 233 6.54 14.78 30.24
C SER A 233 6.34 13.87 29.04
N HIS A 234 5.61 12.77 29.19
CA HIS A 234 5.29 11.87 28.10
C HIS A 234 4.52 12.59 26.97
N ALA A 235 3.50 13.40 27.30
CA ALA A 235 2.74 14.13 26.31
C ALA A 235 3.54 15.23 25.57
N GLN A 236 4.60 15.76 26.17
CA GLN A 236 5.51 16.68 25.51
C GLN A 236 6.35 15.99 24.44
N ASP A 237 6.76 14.75 24.70
CA ASP A 237 7.49 13.93 23.71
C ASP A 237 6.58 13.51 22.54
N GLU A 238 5.28 13.37 22.76
CA GLU A 238 4.28 13.03 21.73
C GLU A 238 3.56 14.27 21.18
N SER A 239 4.30 15.27 20.74
CA SER A 239 3.76 16.49 20.14
C SER A 239 3.30 16.29 18.69
N PHE A 240 2.44 17.20 18.19
CA PHE A 240 2.13 17.24 16.75
C PHE A 240 3.37 17.51 15.88
N ASP A 241 4.35 18.25 16.37
CA ASP A 241 5.59 18.50 15.64
C ASP A 241 6.40 17.21 15.48
N ARG A 242 6.45 16.38 16.52
CA ARG A 242 7.07 15.07 16.46
C ARG A 242 6.33 14.14 15.52
N LEU A 243 5.00 14.05 15.64
CA LEU A 243 4.17 13.26 14.72
C LEU A 243 4.38 13.71 13.27
N ALA A 244 4.43 15.01 13.01
CA ALA A 244 4.66 15.55 11.66
C ALA A 244 6.04 15.14 11.13
N ALA A 245 7.10 15.21 11.96
CA ALA A 245 8.44 14.78 11.59
C ALA A 245 8.51 13.27 11.29
N ASP A 246 7.90 12.44 12.13
CA ASP A 246 7.86 10.98 11.94
C ASP A 246 7.09 10.60 10.65
N LEU A 247 5.99 11.28 10.35
CA LEU A 247 5.24 11.10 9.11
C LEU A 247 6.01 11.59 7.89
N ASP A 248 6.69 12.73 8.00
CA ASP A 248 7.51 13.28 6.91
C ASP A 248 8.65 12.33 6.55
N GLU A 249 9.31 11.73 7.55
CA GLU A 249 10.32 10.69 7.32
C GLU A 249 9.75 9.50 6.54
N VAL A 250 8.54 9.03 6.89
CA VAL A 250 7.85 7.97 6.15
C VAL A 250 7.59 8.40 4.71
N TYR A 251 7.09 9.61 4.49
CA TYR A 251 6.77 10.10 3.14
C TYR A 251 8.02 10.28 2.28
N VAL A 252 9.09 10.82 2.82
CA VAL A 252 10.38 10.99 2.13
C VAL A 252 10.96 9.63 1.73
N ARG A 253 10.97 8.67 2.65
CA ARG A 253 11.42 7.31 2.37
C ARG A 253 10.61 6.65 1.26
N LEU A 254 9.28 6.82 1.26
CA LEU A 254 8.41 6.29 0.21
C LEU A 254 8.62 7.01 -1.12
N ALA A 255 8.77 8.34 -1.10
CA ALA A 255 9.05 9.13 -2.30
C ALA A 255 10.32 8.67 -3.00
N GLY A 256 11.34 8.27 -2.22
CA GLY A 256 12.57 7.66 -2.74
C GLY A 256 12.36 6.37 -3.54
N LYS A 257 11.24 5.67 -3.35
CA LYS A 257 10.86 4.47 -4.15
C LYS A 257 10.28 4.81 -5.52
N ARG A 258 9.96 6.06 -5.80
CA ARG A 258 9.49 6.50 -7.12
C ARG A 258 10.67 6.94 -7.98
N ARG A 259 10.66 6.57 -9.24
CA ARG A 259 11.59 7.16 -10.21
C ARG A 259 11.34 8.66 -10.34
N ALA A 260 12.37 9.41 -10.70
CA ALA A 260 12.27 10.85 -10.89
C ALA A 260 11.09 11.21 -11.81
N ARG A 261 10.41 12.32 -11.50
CA ARG A 261 9.34 12.81 -12.35
C ARG A 261 9.96 13.21 -13.69
N ARG A 262 9.43 12.65 -14.76
CA ARG A 262 9.86 13.09 -16.10
C ARG A 262 9.39 14.52 -16.30
N SER A 263 10.26 15.38 -16.83
CA SER A 263 9.84 16.71 -17.24
C SER A 263 8.69 16.55 -18.26
N SER A 264 7.64 17.33 -18.09
CA SER A 264 6.50 17.39 -19.02
C SER A 264 6.86 18.07 -20.36
N GLY A 265 8.14 18.32 -20.59
CA GLY A 265 8.67 18.85 -21.83
C GLY A 265 8.71 17.76 -22.90
N SER A 266 8.36 18.14 -24.09
CA SER A 266 8.22 17.35 -25.30
C SER A 266 9.54 16.77 -25.85
N ASP A 267 10.52 16.45 -25.03
CA ASP A 267 11.75 15.82 -25.49
C ASP A 267 11.51 14.33 -25.74
N ASP A 268 11.10 14.03 -26.97
CA ASP A 268 11.29 12.73 -27.59
C ASP A 268 12.72 12.68 -28.14
N PRO A 269 13.69 12.11 -27.39
CA PRO A 269 15.10 12.13 -27.82
C PRO A 269 15.35 11.35 -29.11
N LEU A 270 14.37 10.53 -29.50
CA LEU A 270 14.37 9.75 -30.73
C LEU A 270 13.35 10.29 -31.76
N GLY A 271 12.91 11.54 -31.63
CA GLY A 271 11.83 12.14 -32.43
C GLY A 271 12.02 12.16 -33.93
N GLY A 272 13.27 12.01 -34.43
CA GLY A 272 13.58 11.88 -35.85
C GLY A 272 13.47 10.47 -36.41
N ARG A 273 13.20 9.44 -35.60
CA ARG A 273 13.14 8.04 -36.04
C ARG A 273 11.74 7.59 -36.35
N ASP A 274 11.63 6.56 -37.16
CA ASP A 274 10.34 5.92 -37.50
C ASP A 274 9.67 5.33 -36.27
N TRP A 275 8.34 5.36 -36.26
CA TRP A 275 7.54 4.59 -35.32
C TRP A 275 7.47 3.14 -35.77
N ILE A 276 7.72 2.22 -34.84
CA ILE A 276 7.57 0.79 -35.04
C ILE A 276 6.65 0.19 -33.98
N VAL A 277 6.09 -0.97 -34.28
CA VAL A 277 5.30 -1.76 -33.31
C VAL A 277 6.16 -2.95 -32.88
N VAL A 278 6.34 -3.11 -31.58
CA VAL A 278 7.18 -4.15 -30.98
C VAL A 278 6.34 -4.98 -30.00
N ASP A 279 6.38 -6.28 -30.15
CA ASP A 279 5.81 -7.23 -29.20
C ASP A 279 6.94 -7.72 -28.28
N LEU A 280 6.79 -7.49 -26.97
CA LEU A 280 7.88 -7.66 -26.00
C LEU A 280 7.86 -9.00 -25.26
N HIS A 281 6.94 -9.91 -25.58
CA HIS A 281 6.81 -11.18 -24.89
C HIS A 281 6.18 -12.24 -25.78
N MET A 282 6.98 -13.22 -26.25
CA MET A 282 6.53 -14.35 -27.05
C MET A 282 7.49 -15.51 -27.00
N HIS A 283 7.02 -16.69 -27.41
CA HIS A 283 7.72 -17.96 -27.30
C HIS A 283 7.90 -18.67 -28.65
N THR A 284 8.95 -19.48 -28.73
CA THR A 284 9.25 -20.35 -29.86
C THR A 284 9.15 -21.84 -29.44
N ASP A 285 9.45 -22.75 -30.35
CA ASP A 285 9.53 -24.20 -30.11
C ASP A 285 10.70 -24.62 -29.18
N TRP A 286 11.52 -23.67 -28.74
CA TRP A 286 12.49 -23.89 -27.67
C TRP A 286 11.78 -23.92 -26.28
N SER A 287 10.63 -23.27 -26.14
CA SER A 287 9.79 -23.41 -24.96
C SER A 287 9.01 -24.73 -24.99
N HIS A 288 8.97 -25.42 -23.85
CA HIS A 288 8.33 -26.74 -23.71
C HIS A 288 6.83 -26.78 -24.07
N ASP A 289 6.19 -25.64 -24.18
CA ASP A 289 4.74 -25.48 -24.37
C ASP A 289 4.37 -24.69 -25.64
N CYS A 290 5.35 -24.39 -26.50
CA CYS A 290 5.17 -23.74 -27.80
C CYS A 290 5.74 -24.66 -28.93
N SER A 291 5.12 -24.64 -30.10
CA SER A 291 5.54 -25.38 -31.29
C SER A 291 5.80 -24.48 -32.51
N THR A 292 5.88 -23.17 -32.29
CA THR A 292 6.12 -22.20 -33.35
C THR A 292 7.62 -22.03 -33.56
N THR A 293 8.15 -22.38 -34.73
CA THR A 293 9.59 -22.21 -35.01
C THR A 293 9.98 -20.74 -35.06
N ALA A 294 11.23 -20.41 -34.74
CA ALA A 294 11.75 -19.05 -34.87
C ALA A 294 11.57 -18.50 -36.30
N SER A 295 11.75 -19.31 -37.33
CA SER A 295 11.56 -18.93 -38.74
C SER A 295 10.10 -18.54 -39.03
N ASP A 296 9.13 -19.40 -38.65
CA ASP A 296 7.72 -19.13 -38.88
C ASP A 296 7.25 -17.87 -38.12
N LEU A 297 7.79 -17.66 -36.91
CA LEU A 297 7.50 -16.49 -36.08
C LEU A 297 8.00 -15.21 -36.75
N LEU A 298 9.23 -15.20 -37.27
CA LEU A 298 9.78 -14.02 -37.96
C LEU A 298 9.03 -13.71 -39.26
N ASP A 299 8.69 -14.73 -40.05
CA ASP A 299 7.89 -14.55 -41.27
C ASP A 299 6.52 -14.01 -40.99
N HIS A 300 5.88 -14.49 -39.92
CA HIS A 300 4.59 -13.99 -39.48
C HIS A 300 4.67 -12.56 -38.98
N ALA A 301 5.69 -12.23 -38.18
CA ALA A 301 5.90 -10.86 -37.65
C ALA A 301 6.10 -9.85 -38.80
N ASP A 302 6.89 -10.18 -39.80
CA ASP A 302 7.06 -9.38 -41.03
C ASP A 302 5.71 -9.23 -41.78
N ALA A 303 4.99 -10.34 -41.96
CA ALA A 303 3.70 -10.32 -42.69
C ALA A 303 2.61 -9.44 -42.03
N ILE A 304 2.60 -9.34 -40.69
CA ILE A 304 1.65 -8.47 -39.96
C ILE A 304 2.21 -7.06 -39.70
N GLY A 305 3.41 -6.75 -40.19
CA GLY A 305 4.02 -5.42 -40.15
C GLY A 305 4.57 -5.02 -38.77
N LEU A 306 5.04 -5.97 -37.95
CA LEU A 306 5.79 -5.65 -36.75
C LEU A 306 7.18 -5.09 -37.14
N GLY A 307 7.63 -4.10 -36.38
CA GLY A 307 8.98 -3.54 -36.53
C GLY A 307 9.99 -4.15 -35.56
N GLY A 308 9.54 -4.93 -34.57
CA GLY A 308 10.39 -5.67 -33.65
C GLY A 308 9.62 -6.70 -32.81
N ILE A 309 10.36 -7.68 -32.30
CA ILE A 309 9.86 -8.73 -31.41
C ILE A 309 10.91 -9.05 -30.35
N ALA A 310 10.50 -9.44 -29.15
CA ALA A 310 11.36 -10.04 -28.15
C ALA A 310 11.07 -11.56 -28.08
N ILE A 311 12.10 -12.37 -28.20
CA ILE A 311 12.03 -13.82 -27.99
C ILE A 311 12.38 -14.09 -26.53
N THR A 312 11.44 -14.68 -25.80
CA THR A 312 11.51 -14.80 -24.34
C THR A 312 11.12 -16.22 -23.90
N ASP A 313 11.78 -17.22 -24.47
CA ASP A 313 11.51 -18.62 -24.18
C ASP A 313 11.72 -18.97 -22.70
N HIS A 314 10.93 -19.92 -22.19
CA HIS A 314 10.95 -20.31 -20.77
C HIS A 314 12.26 -21.02 -20.40
N ASN A 315 13.10 -20.37 -19.61
CA ASN A 315 14.34 -20.89 -19.04
C ASN A 315 15.32 -21.46 -20.08
N VAL A 316 15.31 -20.94 -21.31
CA VAL A 316 16.22 -21.29 -22.37
C VAL A 316 16.49 -20.07 -23.27
N PHE A 317 17.72 -19.90 -23.72
CA PHE A 317 18.12 -18.76 -24.53
C PHE A 317 18.36 -19.10 -26.01
N GLY A 318 18.32 -20.38 -26.36
CA GLY A 318 18.63 -20.87 -27.71
C GLY A 318 17.72 -20.32 -28.80
N GLY A 319 16.40 -20.21 -28.55
CA GLY A 319 15.45 -19.65 -29.50
C GLY A 319 15.72 -18.19 -29.83
N ALA A 320 16.13 -17.40 -28.83
CA ALA A 320 16.53 -16.02 -29.04
C ALA A 320 17.76 -15.88 -29.92
N LEU A 321 18.78 -16.73 -29.73
CA LEU A 321 19.98 -16.75 -30.56
C LEU A 321 19.65 -17.16 -32.00
N GLU A 322 18.85 -18.19 -32.20
CA GLU A 322 18.40 -18.65 -33.54
C GLU A 322 17.63 -17.51 -34.25
N ALA A 323 16.69 -16.86 -33.56
CA ALA A 323 15.91 -15.77 -34.14
C ALA A 323 16.80 -14.57 -34.55
N VAL A 324 17.78 -14.19 -33.72
CA VAL A 324 18.74 -13.12 -34.05
C VAL A 324 19.53 -13.46 -35.30
N GLU A 325 20.00 -14.71 -35.45
CA GLU A 325 20.74 -15.15 -36.63
C GLU A 325 19.86 -15.09 -37.89
N LEU A 326 18.64 -15.62 -37.82
CA LEU A 326 17.68 -15.63 -38.93
C LEU A 326 17.21 -14.23 -39.34
N ALA A 327 17.28 -13.27 -38.40
CA ALA A 327 16.83 -11.88 -38.63
C ALA A 327 17.94 -10.97 -39.20
N ARG A 328 19.18 -11.38 -39.36
CA ARG A 328 20.32 -10.51 -39.75
C ARG A 328 20.08 -9.65 -40.99
N ASN A 329 19.33 -10.14 -41.96
CA ASN A 329 19.03 -9.43 -43.19
C ASN A 329 17.58 -8.89 -43.25
N ARG A 330 16.86 -8.90 -42.12
CA ARG A 330 15.48 -8.37 -42.03
C ARG A 330 15.47 -6.94 -41.50
N ARG A 331 14.42 -6.22 -41.78
CA ARG A 331 14.15 -4.92 -41.13
C ARG A 331 13.63 -5.06 -39.72
N LEU A 332 13.16 -6.25 -39.36
CA LEU A 332 12.61 -6.60 -38.07
C LEU A 332 13.71 -6.57 -37.00
N VAL A 333 13.49 -5.84 -35.90
CA VAL A 333 14.41 -5.86 -34.77
C VAL A 333 14.07 -7.07 -33.89
N VAL A 334 15.02 -7.93 -33.64
CA VAL A 334 14.89 -9.04 -32.68
C VAL A 334 15.62 -8.67 -31.40
N ILE A 335 14.90 -8.67 -30.29
CA ILE A 335 15.43 -8.47 -28.95
C ILE A 335 15.67 -9.86 -28.35
N PRO A 336 16.92 -10.26 -28.11
CA PRO A 336 17.21 -11.52 -27.45
C PRO A 336 16.84 -11.41 -25.98
N GLY A 337 16.05 -12.35 -25.49
CA GLY A 337 15.58 -12.38 -24.09
C GLY A 337 15.30 -13.80 -23.64
N GLU A 338 14.95 -13.91 -22.38
CA GLU A 338 14.60 -15.16 -21.72
C GLU A 338 13.59 -14.89 -20.60
N GLU A 339 12.52 -15.68 -20.54
CA GLU A 339 11.60 -15.68 -19.40
C GLU A 339 12.06 -16.70 -18.37
N VAL A 340 12.73 -16.21 -17.34
CA VAL A 340 13.34 -17.02 -16.29
C VAL A 340 12.36 -17.24 -15.16
N LYS A 341 12.06 -18.50 -14.87
CA LYS A 341 11.28 -18.88 -13.69
C LYS A 341 12.21 -18.91 -12.47
N THR A 342 11.95 -18.01 -11.52
CA THR A 342 12.64 -17.99 -10.24
C THR A 342 12.20 -19.15 -9.35
N ASP A 343 12.95 -19.44 -8.30
CA ASP A 343 12.65 -20.56 -7.38
C ASP A 343 11.37 -20.33 -6.56
N ASP A 344 11.02 -19.08 -6.25
CA ASP A 344 9.96 -18.75 -5.28
C ASP A 344 9.02 -17.60 -5.69
N GLN A 345 9.42 -16.70 -6.60
CA GLN A 345 8.76 -15.38 -6.82
C GLN A 345 8.25 -15.18 -8.26
N GLY A 346 7.87 -16.25 -8.94
CA GLY A 346 7.32 -16.18 -10.29
C GLY A 346 8.39 -16.03 -11.37
N GLU A 347 8.11 -15.24 -12.40
CA GLU A 347 8.93 -15.13 -13.59
C GLU A 347 9.49 -13.72 -13.76
N VAL A 348 10.71 -13.63 -14.32
CA VAL A 348 11.39 -12.39 -14.69
C VAL A 348 11.92 -12.54 -16.11
N ILE A 349 11.65 -11.57 -16.97
CA ILE A 349 12.23 -11.53 -18.32
C ILE A 349 13.50 -10.67 -18.30
N GLY A 350 14.59 -11.24 -18.78
CA GLY A 350 15.77 -10.50 -19.21
C GLY A 350 15.65 -10.16 -20.68
N LEU A 351 15.78 -8.88 -21.05
CA LEU A 351 15.86 -8.45 -22.46
C LEU A 351 17.28 -7.98 -22.77
N PHE A 352 17.68 -8.11 -24.05
CA PHE A 352 19.04 -7.80 -24.54
C PHE A 352 20.12 -8.65 -23.86
N LEU A 353 19.80 -9.90 -23.57
CA LEU A 353 20.74 -10.85 -23.01
C LEU A 353 21.80 -11.27 -24.06
N ARG A 354 22.93 -11.75 -23.56
CA ARG A 354 24.02 -12.29 -24.35
C ARG A 354 24.21 -13.80 -24.16
N GLU A 355 23.76 -14.29 -23.01
CA GLU A 355 23.86 -15.71 -22.62
C GLU A 355 22.68 -16.10 -21.71
N GLU A 356 22.43 -17.39 -21.60
CA GLU A 356 21.35 -17.97 -20.80
C GLU A 356 21.50 -17.63 -19.31
N ILE A 357 20.39 -17.34 -18.66
CA ILE A 357 20.33 -17.13 -17.20
C ILE A 357 20.19 -18.51 -16.53
N PRO A 358 21.04 -18.86 -15.55
CA PRO A 358 20.95 -20.13 -14.86
C PRO A 358 19.61 -20.34 -14.14
N ARG A 359 19.08 -21.54 -14.19
CA ARG A 359 17.83 -21.93 -13.52
C ARG A 359 18.00 -22.03 -12.01
N GLY A 360 16.88 -21.87 -11.26
CA GLY A 360 16.82 -22.12 -9.83
C GLY A 360 17.41 -21.00 -8.98
N MET A 361 17.57 -19.84 -9.57
CA MET A 361 17.93 -18.60 -8.86
C MET A 361 16.73 -17.99 -8.16
N SER A 362 16.97 -17.33 -7.03
CA SER A 362 15.99 -16.42 -6.40
C SER A 362 15.70 -15.23 -7.31
N PHE A 363 14.62 -14.49 -7.02
CA PHE A 363 14.28 -13.26 -7.75
C PHE A 363 15.46 -12.26 -7.79
N SER A 364 16.11 -12.04 -6.66
CA SER A 364 17.26 -11.11 -6.55
C SER A 364 18.45 -11.56 -7.38
N GLU A 365 18.80 -12.85 -7.34
CA GLU A 365 19.92 -13.41 -8.12
C GLU A 365 19.64 -13.35 -9.62
N THR A 366 18.39 -13.66 -10.04
CA THR A 366 17.97 -13.55 -11.45
C THR A 366 18.09 -12.10 -11.95
N VAL A 367 17.61 -11.13 -11.17
CA VAL A 367 17.76 -9.70 -11.49
C VAL A 367 19.26 -9.31 -11.59
N GLY A 368 20.08 -9.79 -10.66
CA GLY A 368 21.53 -9.58 -10.66
C GLY A 368 22.17 -10.10 -11.94
N ALA A 369 21.89 -11.36 -12.31
CA ALA A 369 22.44 -12.00 -13.51
C ALA A 369 22.04 -11.29 -14.82
N ILE A 370 20.80 -10.80 -14.91
CA ILE A 370 20.37 -9.97 -16.05
C ILE A 370 21.18 -8.68 -16.12
N ARG A 371 21.39 -8.02 -14.99
CA ARG A 371 22.15 -6.77 -14.87
C ARG A 371 23.64 -6.94 -15.23
N GLU A 372 24.25 -8.01 -14.80
CA GLU A 372 25.66 -8.33 -15.09
C GLU A 372 25.94 -8.43 -16.60
N GLN A 373 24.95 -8.85 -17.39
CA GLN A 373 25.02 -8.88 -18.85
C GLN A 373 24.74 -7.52 -19.51
N GLY A 374 24.35 -6.49 -18.73
CA GLY A 374 23.84 -5.22 -19.25
C GLY A 374 22.41 -5.33 -19.79
N GLY A 375 21.70 -6.38 -19.43
CA GLY A 375 20.33 -6.64 -19.82
C GLY A 375 19.33 -5.73 -19.10
N ILE A 376 18.11 -5.69 -19.63
CA ILE A 376 16.97 -4.94 -19.08
C ILE A 376 16.07 -5.89 -18.30
N VAL A 377 15.75 -5.52 -17.06
CA VAL A 377 14.82 -6.27 -16.21
C VAL A 377 13.39 -5.89 -16.58
N TYR A 378 12.69 -6.82 -17.23
CA TYR A 378 11.29 -6.70 -17.60
C TYR A 378 10.46 -7.67 -16.74
N LEU A 379 9.47 -7.15 -16.01
CA LEU A 379 8.64 -7.99 -15.15
C LEU A 379 7.34 -8.35 -15.86
N PRO A 380 7.16 -9.63 -16.28
CA PRO A 380 5.99 -10.08 -17.01
C PRO A 380 4.80 -10.28 -16.07
N HIS A 381 3.57 -10.07 -16.56
CA HIS A 381 2.27 -10.35 -15.92
C HIS A 381 2.26 -10.41 -14.36
N PRO A 382 2.81 -9.40 -13.64
CA PRO A 382 3.17 -9.48 -12.21
C PRO A 382 1.99 -9.64 -11.26
N PHE A 383 0.77 -9.57 -11.74
CA PHE A 383 -0.45 -9.69 -10.95
C PHE A 383 -1.38 -10.83 -11.38
N ASP A 384 -0.91 -11.72 -12.26
CA ASP A 384 -1.66 -12.92 -12.67
C ASP A 384 -1.64 -13.99 -11.57
N ARG A 385 -2.63 -13.93 -10.69
CA ARG A 385 -2.78 -14.86 -9.55
C ARG A 385 -3.18 -16.28 -9.93
N LEU A 386 -3.25 -16.59 -11.21
CA LEU A 386 -3.43 -17.96 -11.71
C LEU A 386 -2.09 -18.68 -11.89
N HIS A 387 -1.01 -17.92 -11.89
CA HIS A 387 0.39 -18.38 -11.95
C HIS A 387 1.15 -17.97 -10.69
N ALA A 388 2.40 -18.41 -10.58
CA ALA A 388 3.31 -17.90 -9.57
C ALA A 388 3.66 -16.45 -9.90
N ILE A 389 3.55 -15.55 -8.92
CA ILE A 389 3.85 -14.13 -9.06
C ILE A 389 4.68 -13.67 -7.87
N PRO A 390 5.49 -12.61 -8.01
CA PRO A 390 6.18 -12.03 -6.89
C PRO A 390 5.20 -11.59 -5.79
N ASP A 391 5.54 -11.85 -4.54
CA ASP A 391 4.76 -11.34 -3.43
C ASP A 391 4.91 -9.80 -3.31
N PRO A 392 3.99 -9.13 -2.59
CA PRO A 392 4.01 -7.68 -2.47
C PRO A 392 5.29 -7.13 -1.84
N GLU A 393 5.91 -7.87 -0.93
CA GLU A 393 7.13 -7.44 -0.26
C GLU A 393 8.31 -7.47 -1.23
N THR A 394 8.45 -8.53 -1.99
CA THR A 394 9.46 -8.68 -3.06
C THR A 394 9.31 -7.59 -4.11
N LEU A 395 8.08 -7.33 -4.61
CA LEU A 395 7.82 -6.25 -5.55
C LEU A 395 8.24 -4.87 -5.01
N HIS A 396 7.93 -4.58 -3.73
CA HIS A 396 8.26 -3.31 -3.12
C HIS A 396 9.75 -3.17 -2.80
N ARG A 397 10.43 -4.28 -2.52
CA ARG A 397 11.88 -4.32 -2.26
C ARG A 397 12.67 -4.06 -3.53
N HIS A 398 12.29 -4.71 -4.63
CA HIS A 398 13.01 -4.68 -5.89
C HIS A 398 12.47 -3.68 -6.93
N VAL A 399 11.55 -2.78 -6.53
CA VAL A 399 10.91 -1.83 -7.46
C VAL A 399 11.92 -0.94 -8.21
N HIS A 400 13.08 -0.66 -7.63
CA HIS A 400 14.15 0.13 -8.26
C HIS A 400 14.90 -0.63 -9.35
N GLU A 401 14.93 -1.95 -9.23
CA GLU A 401 15.67 -2.84 -10.11
C GLU A 401 14.84 -3.25 -11.33
N ILE A 402 13.52 -3.06 -11.30
CA ILE A 402 12.63 -3.31 -12.42
C ILE A 402 12.69 -2.13 -13.40
N ASP A 403 13.17 -2.35 -14.61
CA ASP A 403 13.23 -1.30 -15.64
C ASP A 403 11.90 -1.10 -16.33
N VAL A 404 11.23 -2.18 -16.69
CA VAL A 404 9.97 -2.19 -17.43
C VAL A 404 8.99 -3.13 -16.77
N LEU A 405 7.75 -2.67 -16.61
CA LEU A 405 6.65 -3.50 -16.11
C LEU A 405 5.69 -3.82 -17.24
N GLU A 406 5.34 -5.09 -17.42
CA GLU A 406 4.30 -5.50 -18.35
C GLU A 406 2.93 -5.05 -17.84
N VAL A 407 2.41 -3.97 -18.43
CA VAL A 407 1.11 -3.40 -18.06
C VAL A 407 -0.04 -3.95 -18.88
N PHE A 408 0.28 -4.66 -19.94
CA PHE A 408 -0.68 -5.38 -20.75
C PHE A 408 -0.06 -6.66 -21.31
N ASN A 409 -0.60 -7.79 -20.88
CA ASN A 409 -0.37 -9.11 -21.44
C ASN A 409 -1.68 -9.60 -22.05
N ALA A 410 -1.65 -9.94 -23.34
CA ALA A 410 -2.86 -10.28 -24.09
C ALA A 410 -3.43 -11.67 -23.75
N ARG A 411 -2.66 -12.52 -23.08
CA ARG A 411 -3.04 -13.90 -22.71
C ARG A 411 -3.78 -13.96 -21.37
N LEU A 412 -3.78 -12.88 -20.58
CA LEU A 412 -4.41 -12.89 -19.26
C LEU A 412 -5.92 -13.08 -19.33
N LEU A 413 -6.43 -14.02 -18.51
CA LEU A 413 -7.86 -14.33 -18.40
C LEU A 413 -8.70 -13.16 -17.82
N ARG A 414 -8.08 -12.22 -17.13
CA ARG A 414 -8.77 -11.13 -16.43
C ARG A 414 -8.06 -9.81 -16.68
N ASP A 415 -8.72 -8.90 -17.36
CA ASP A 415 -8.22 -7.52 -17.57
C ASP A 415 -7.86 -6.79 -16.27
N SER A 416 -8.50 -7.18 -15.15
CA SER A 416 -8.20 -6.58 -13.85
C SER A 416 -6.75 -6.78 -13.38
N PHE A 417 -6.05 -7.79 -13.90
CA PHE A 417 -4.62 -8.00 -13.62
C PHE A 417 -3.77 -6.99 -14.38
N ASN A 418 -4.08 -6.75 -15.65
CA ASN A 418 -3.49 -5.67 -16.45
C ASN A 418 -3.72 -4.28 -15.81
N ASP A 419 -4.95 -4.02 -15.33
CA ASP A 419 -5.27 -2.77 -14.64
C ASP A 419 -4.46 -2.60 -13.33
N GLU A 420 -4.17 -3.69 -12.65
CA GLU A 420 -3.35 -3.67 -11.43
C GLU A 420 -1.88 -3.38 -11.76
N ALA A 421 -1.34 -3.99 -12.81
CA ALA A 421 -0.01 -3.73 -13.33
C ALA A 421 0.16 -2.27 -13.78
N LEU A 422 -0.82 -1.74 -14.52
CA LEU A 422 -0.79 -0.34 -14.97
C LEU A 422 -0.78 0.63 -13.79
N ARG A 423 -1.60 0.38 -12.74
CA ARG A 423 -1.57 1.21 -11.52
C ARG A 423 -0.23 1.15 -10.82
N PHE A 424 0.35 -0.03 -10.69
CA PHE A 424 1.67 -0.21 -10.07
C PHE A 424 2.75 0.54 -10.86
N ALA A 425 2.79 0.38 -12.19
CA ALA A 425 3.74 1.09 -13.05
C ALA A 425 3.61 2.62 -12.89
N ARG A 426 2.38 3.16 -12.88
CA ARG A 426 2.14 4.59 -12.67
C ARG A 426 2.56 5.05 -11.29
N LYS A 427 2.23 4.28 -10.25
CA LYS A 427 2.60 4.57 -8.86
C LYS A 427 4.10 4.78 -8.70
N TYR A 428 4.90 3.88 -9.25
CA TYR A 428 6.37 3.93 -9.12
C TYR A 428 7.07 4.59 -10.32
N ARG A 429 6.30 5.08 -11.32
CA ARG A 429 6.82 5.71 -12.54
C ARG A 429 7.76 4.80 -13.32
N LEU A 430 7.46 3.49 -13.34
CA LEU A 430 8.16 2.50 -14.14
C LEU A 430 7.83 2.68 -15.62
N LEU A 431 8.73 2.25 -16.49
CA LEU A 431 8.45 2.14 -17.91
C LEU A 431 7.41 1.04 -18.14
N GLN A 432 6.52 1.27 -19.12
CA GLN A 432 5.39 0.39 -19.41
C GLN A 432 5.70 -0.43 -20.64
N GLY A 433 5.61 -1.75 -20.51
CA GLY A 433 5.72 -2.70 -21.59
C GLY A 433 4.42 -3.41 -21.88
N ALA A 434 4.35 -4.09 -23.02
CA ALA A 434 3.25 -4.98 -23.37
C ALA A 434 3.73 -6.13 -24.22
N GLY A 435 3.15 -7.29 -24.03
CA GLY A 435 3.42 -8.50 -24.80
C GLY A 435 2.18 -9.30 -25.12
N SER A 436 2.28 -10.11 -26.17
CA SER A 436 1.21 -11.03 -26.53
C SER A 436 1.26 -12.31 -25.69
N ASP A 437 2.42 -12.68 -25.19
CA ASP A 437 2.70 -13.97 -24.57
C ASP A 437 2.25 -15.11 -25.51
N ALA A 438 2.63 -14.94 -26.81
CA ALA A 438 2.11 -15.79 -27.89
C ALA A 438 2.84 -17.14 -27.91
N HIS A 439 2.05 -18.21 -27.90
CA HIS A 439 2.46 -19.60 -28.09
C HIS A 439 1.92 -20.19 -29.40
N VAL A 440 1.29 -19.35 -30.21
CA VAL A 440 0.79 -19.65 -31.56
C VAL A 440 0.88 -18.38 -32.40
N LEU A 441 1.12 -18.51 -33.72
CA LEU A 441 1.28 -17.36 -34.63
C LEU A 441 0.13 -16.35 -34.55
N GLN A 442 -1.10 -16.82 -34.39
CA GLN A 442 -2.28 -15.95 -34.32
C GLN A 442 -2.31 -15.07 -33.07
N GLY A 443 -1.53 -15.39 -32.04
CA GLY A 443 -1.38 -14.59 -30.83
C GLY A 443 -0.44 -13.40 -31.01
N VAL A 444 0.52 -13.48 -31.91
CA VAL A 444 1.58 -12.48 -32.12
C VAL A 444 0.99 -11.10 -32.44
N GLY A 445 1.50 -10.06 -31.82
CA GLY A 445 1.08 -8.67 -32.02
C GLY A 445 -0.27 -8.30 -31.38
N THR A 446 -0.90 -9.21 -30.58
CA THR A 446 -2.15 -8.93 -29.87
C THR A 446 -1.95 -8.05 -28.62
N GLY A 447 -0.74 -8.09 -28.04
CA GLY A 447 -0.19 -7.16 -27.05
C GLY A 447 1.13 -6.61 -27.59
N ALA A 448 1.24 -5.29 -27.72
CA ALA A 448 2.44 -4.70 -28.31
C ALA A 448 2.64 -3.25 -27.85
N VAL A 449 3.78 -2.69 -28.15
CA VAL A 449 4.14 -1.30 -27.86
C VAL A 449 4.44 -0.59 -29.17
N ARG A 450 3.79 0.55 -29.41
CA ARG A 450 4.16 1.47 -30.51
C ARG A 450 5.18 2.46 -29.98
N MET A 451 6.42 2.41 -30.52
CA MET A 451 7.56 3.15 -30.02
C MET A 451 8.49 3.58 -31.14
N ARG A 452 9.42 4.49 -30.88
CA ARG A 452 10.45 4.88 -31.83
C ARG A 452 11.43 3.73 -32.08
N ARG A 453 11.93 3.59 -33.32
CA ARG A 453 12.98 2.60 -33.61
C ARG A 453 14.23 2.87 -32.78
N PHE A 454 14.81 1.83 -32.27
CA PHE A 454 15.99 1.82 -31.40
C PHE A 454 17.04 0.82 -31.93
N HIS A 455 18.28 0.96 -31.48
CA HIS A 455 19.39 0.09 -31.89
C HIS A 455 20.08 -0.62 -30.71
N ASP A 456 19.89 -0.13 -29.50
CA ASP A 456 20.53 -0.65 -28.30
C ASP A 456 19.59 -0.58 -27.08
N PRO A 457 19.97 -1.17 -25.92
CA PRO A 457 19.17 -1.16 -24.71
C PRO A 457 18.86 0.25 -24.18
N GLU A 458 19.80 1.19 -24.30
CA GLU A 458 19.60 2.56 -23.79
C GLU A 458 18.54 3.30 -24.62
N GLU A 459 18.65 3.22 -25.95
CA GLU A 459 17.67 3.80 -26.86
C GLU A 459 16.30 3.13 -26.73
N PHE A 460 16.24 1.81 -26.48
CA PHE A 460 15.01 1.10 -26.16
C PHE A 460 14.32 1.70 -24.93
N LEU A 461 15.05 1.90 -23.84
CA LEU A 461 14.50 2.54 -22.64
C LEU A 461 14.06 3.99 -22.89
N LEU A 462 14.81 4.75 -23.71
CA LEU A 462 14.43 6.10 -24.13
C LEU A 462 13.14 6.07 -24.96
N SER A 463 13.02 5.14 -25.90
CA SER A 463 11.84 4.98 -26.75
C SER A 463 10.59 4.61 -25.95
N LEU A 464 10.71 3.77 -24.92
CA LEU A 464 9.60 3.41 -24.04
C LEU A 464 9.03 4.60 -23.27
N ARG A 465 9.78 5.70 -23.13
CA ARG A 465 9.28 6.91 -22.43
C ARG A 465 8.10 7.56 -23.14
N THR A 466 8.03 7.46 -24.45
CA THR A 466 6.99 8.06 -25.30
C THR A 466 6.08 7.03 -25.95
N ALA A 467 6.25 5.77 -25.57
CA ALA A 467 5.58 4.65 -26.20
C ALA A 467 4.08 4.56 -25.86
N GLU A 468 3.34 3.98 -26.79
CA GLU A 468 1.89 3.73 -26.66
C GLU A 468 1.63 2.23 -26.56
N ILE A 469 0.84 1.80 -25.56
CA ILE A 469 0.43 0.41 -25.40
C ILE A 469 -0.70 0.09 -26.38
N LEU A 470 -0.45 -0.88 -27.27
CA LEU A 470 -1.43 -1.40 -28.21
C LEU A 470 -2.09 -2.66 -27.66
N ARG A 471 -3.43 -2.62 -27.57
CA ARG A 471 -4.24 -3.71 -27.02
C ARG A 471 -5.16 -4.23 -28.12
N ARG A 472 -4.89 -5.45 -28.60
CA ARG A 472 -5.69 -6.13 -29.65
C ARG A 472 -6.02 -7.55 -29.21
N PRO A 473 -6.62 -7.75 -28.03
CA PRO A 473 -6.83 -9.09 -27.49
C PRO A 473 -7.71 -9.93 -28.41
N LYS A 474 -7.33 -11.17 -28.63
CA LYS A 474 -8.16 -12.20 -29.26
C LYS A 474 -8.81 -13.07 -28.18
N SER A 475 -9.87 -13.78 -28.55
CA SER A 475 -10.51 -14.71 -27.61
C SER A 475 -9.49 -15.78 -27.15
N LEU A 476 -9.31 -15.88 -25.83
CA LEU A 476 -8.41 -16.89 -25.23
C LEU A 476 -8.84 -18.33 -25.58
N ALA A 477 -10.16 -18.59 -25.60
CA ALA A 477 -10.67 -19.89 -26.03
C ALA A 477 -10.25 -20.21 -27.46
N TYR A 478 -10.25 -19.21 -28.35
CA TYR A 478 -9.77 -19.37 -29.73
C TYR A 478 -8.25 -19.66 -29.77
N LEU A 479 -7.44 -18.88 -29.09
CA LEU A 479 -5.99 -19.09 -29.04
C LEU A 479 -5.63 -20.45 -28.41
N GLN A 480 -6.30 -20.84 -27.35
CA GLN A 480 -6.09 -22.13 -26.69
C GLN A 480 -6.50 -23.31 -27.58
N SER A 481 -7.58 -23.19 -28.35
CA SER A 481 -7.97 -24.21 -29.31
C SER A 481 -6.93 -24.38 -30.43
N LEU A 482 -6.33 -23.30 -30.89
CA LEU A 482 -5.25 -23.34 -31.88
C LEU A 482 -3.97 -24.01 -31.32
N LYS A 483 -3.59 -23.67 -30.08
CA LYS A 483 -2.46 -24.32 -29.40
C LYS A 483 -2.67 -25.83 -29.31
N TRP A 484 -3.86 -26.25 -28.89
CA TRP A 484 -4.21 -27.67 -28.81
C TRP A 484 -4.14 -28.37 -30.18
N VAL A 485 -4.67 -27.74 -31.25
CA VAL A 485 -4.61 -28.26 -32.62
C VAL A 485 -3.17 -28.38 -33.11
N ALA A 486 -2.29 -27.41 -32.82
CA ALA A 486 -0.87 -27.44 -33.18
C ALA A 486 -0.14 -28.61 -32.50
N GLN A 487 -0.33 -28.77 -31.18
CA GLN A 487 0.27 -29.87 -30.41
C GLN A 487 -0.21 -31.27 -30.85
N VAL A 488 -1.49 -31.40 -31.26
CA VAL A 488 -1.99 -32.67 -31.79
C VAL A 488 -1.37 -33.00 -33.15
N LYS A 489 -1.21 -32.01 -34.03
CA LYS A 489 -0.55 -32.22 -35.36
C LYS A 489 0.90 -32.63 -35.21
N GLU A 490 1.60 -32.10 -34.23
CA GLU A 490 3.01 -32.46 -33.99
C GLU A 490 3.18 -33.90 -33.47
N LYS A 491 2.27 -34.38 -32.61
CA LYS A 491 2.25 -35.76 -32.10
C LYS A 491 1.87 -36.80 -33.16
N VAL A 492 1.29 -36.37 -34.26
CA VAL A 492 0.83 -37.26 -35.36
C VAL A 492 1.84 -37.27 -36.54
N ARG A 493 2.80 -36.35 -36.53
CA ARG A 493 3.99 -36.39 -37.41
C ARG A 493 5.11 -37.17 -36.74
#